data_cff8fe5777cfea1b34e0d44be543541e
#
_entry.id   cff8fe5777cfea1b34e0d44be543541e
#
_cell.length_a   1.000
_cell.length_b   1.000
_cell.length_c   1.000
_cell.angle_alpha   90.00
_cell.angle_beta   90.00
_cell.angle_gamma   90.00
#
_symmetry.space_group_name_H-M   'P 1'
#
loop_
_entity.id
_entity.type
_entity.pdbx_description
1 polymer ?
#
loop_
_entity_poly.entity_id
_entity_poly.type
_entity_poly.pdbx_seq_one_letter_code
_entity_poly.pdbx_strand_id
1 'polypeptide(L)'
;MTAGLLRRLGALFYDSLLLAALLMVVTAALLPLTGGEAIDAARNPLLEWVYRALLLVTVALYYGLPWTRRGQTLGMVAWRLRLERADGSLPRWPDVPKRLAAAALSLLPAGLGWWWMLVDPERLAWHDRLSGTRIVLTPPRGR
;
A
#
# COMPACT_ATOMS: atom_id res chain seq x y z
N MET A 1 -5.46 -0.47 -20.48
CA MET A 1 -4.00 -0.67 -20.57
C MET A 1 -3.42 -0.73 -19.18
N THR A 2 -2.66 -1.78 -18.86
CA THR A 2 -1.95 -1.90 -17.58
C THR A 2 -0.85 -0.85 -17.47
N ALA A 3 -0.61 -0.35 -16.26
CA ALA A 3 0.38 0.69 -16.03
C ALA A 3 1.82 0.12 -16.04
N GLY A 4 2.74 0.83 -16.66
CA GLY A 4 4.16 0.46 -16.67
C GLY A 4 4.84 0.60 -15.30
N LEU A 5 5.98 -0.09 -15.14
CA LEU A 5 6.73 -0.18 -13.87
C LEU A 5 7.10 1.19 -13.31
N LEU A 6 7.67 2.09 -14.11
CA LEU A 6 8.13 3.41 -13.65
C LEU A 6 7.00 4.24 -13.01
N ARG A 7 5.78 4.21 -13.58
CA ARG A 7 4.64 4.91 -13.00
C ARG A 7 4.20 4.31 -11.67
N ARG A 8 4.25 2.98 -11.55
CA ARG A 8 3.94 2.28 -10.31
C ARG A 8 4.96 2.58 -9.22
N LEU A 9 6.26 2.60 -9.56
CA LEU A 9 7.33 2.98 -8.64
C LEU A 9 7.22 4.45 -8.21
N GLY A 10 6.91 5.36 -9.13
CA GLY A 10 6.67 6.75 -8.80
C GLY A 10 5.50 6.95 -7.83
N ALA A 11 4.38 6.27 -8.06
CA ALA A 11 3.24 6.29 -7.15
C ALA A 11 3.59 5.70 -5.78
N LEU A 12 4.30 4.56 -5.77
CA LEU A 12 4.75 3.92 -4.54
C LEU A 12 5.69 4.83 -3.74
N PHE A 13 6.64 5.48 -4.39
CA PHE A 13 7.55 6.43 -3.73
C PHE A 13 6.78 7.58 -3.07
N TYR A 14 5.81 8.17 -3.78
CA TYR A 14 4.95 9.22 -3.24
C TYR A 14 4.14 8.75 -2.02
N ASP A 15 3.48 7.59 -2.17
CA ASP A 15 2.69 6.99 -1.09
C ASP A 15 3.58 6.59 0.10
N SER A 16 4.82 6.14 -0.13
CA SER A 16 5.77 5.80 0.94
C SER A 16 6.16 7.02 1.78
N LEU A 17 6.37 8.18 1.17
CA LEU A 17 6.66 9.42 1.89
C LEU A 17 5.46 9.85 2.75
N LEU A 18 4.25 9.82 2.17
CA LEU A 18 3.03 10.19 2.89
C LEU A 18 2.74 9.24 4.04
N LEU A 19 2.91 7.93 3.78
CA LEU A 19 2.71 6.90 4.81
C LEU A 19 3.75 7.03 5.92
N ALA A 20 5.02 7.26 5.61
CA ALA A 20 6.06 7.47 6.60
C ALA A 20 5.74 8.69 7.49
N ALA A 21 5.33 9.81 6.89
CA ALA A 21 4.90 10.99 7.65
C ALA A 21 3.70 10.67 8.57
N LEU A 22 2.70 9.92 8.06
CA LEU A 22 1.55 9.52 8.86
C LEU A 22 1.94 8.61 10.03
N LEU A 23 2.81 7.61 9.78
CA LEU A 23 3.29 6.73 10.85
C LEU A 23 4.11 7.49 11.90
N MET A 24 4.90 8.48 11.49
CA MET A 24 5.61 9.36 12.43
C MET A 24 4.63 10.17 13.30
N VAL A 25 3.56 10.72 12.72
CA VAL A 25 2.53 11.43 13.48
C VAL A 25 1.83 10.49 14.47
N VAL A 26 1.46 9.28 14.05
CA VAL A 26 0.85 8.27 14.93
C VAL A 26 1.79 7.91 16.08
N THR A 27 3.08 7.69 15.80
CA THR A 27 4.09 7.40 16.83
C THR A 27 4.25 8.57 17.77
N ALA A 28 4.39 9.79 17.24
CA ALA A 28 4.55 11.00 18.06
C ALA A 28 3.35 11.24 18.99
N ALA A 29 2.13 10.93 18.55
CA ALA A 29 0.92 11.06 19.36
C ALA A 29 0.89 10.09 20.57
N LEU A 30 1.65 9.00 20.52
CA LEU A 30 1.75 8.04 21.61
C LEU A 30 2.88 8.34 22.61
N LEU A 31 3.87 9.16 22.24
CA LEU A 31 5.00 9.50 23.12
C LEU A 31 4.59 10.05 24.51
N PRO A 32 3.55 10.90 24.64
CA PRO A 32 3.12 11.35 25.95
C PRO A 32 2.68 10.22 26.91
N LEU A 33 2.18 9.09 26.36
CA LEU A 33 1.77 7.93 27.16
C LEU A 33 2.96 7.17 27.76
N THR A 34 4.14 7.36 27.22
CA THR A 34 5.41 6.73 27.66
C THR A 34 6.34 7.70 28.37
N GLY A 35 5.90 8.93 28.63
CA GLY A 35 6.75 9.98 29.20
C GLY A 35 7.85 10.46 28.24
N GLY A 36 7.65 10.26 26.93
CA GLY A 36 8.63 10.61 25.89
C GLY A 36 9.67 9.51 25.58
N GLU A 37 9.56 8.36 26.24
CA GLU A 37 10.46 7.23 25.99
C GLU A 37 9.99 6.35 24.83
N ALA A 38 10.93 5.66 24.19
CA ALA A 38 10.61 4.71 23.13
C ALA A 38 9.73 3.57 23.65
N ILE A 39 8.77 3.16 22.82
CA ILE A 39 7.92 1.99 23.11
C ILE A 39 8.75 0.74 22.92
N ASP A 40 8.96 -0.01 23.99
CA ASP A 40 9.85 -1.16 24.05
C ASP A 40 9.17 -2.35 24.76
N ALA A 41 9.30 -3.54 24.14
CA ALA A 41 8.80 -4.81 24.68
C ALA A 41 9.37 -5.16 26.04
N ALA A 42 10.64 -4.79 26.32
CA ALA A 42 11.28 -5.08 27.59
C ALA A 42 10.63 -4.34 28.77
N ARG A 43 10.05 -3.16 28.50
CA ARG A 43 9.39 -2.33 29.52
C ARG A 43 7.88 -2.59 29.61
N ASN A 44 7.21 -2.68 28.46
CA ASN A 44 5.76 -2.93 28.40
C ASN A 44 5.40 -3.71 27.13
N PRO A 45 5.42 -5.05 27.19
CA PRO A 45 5.14 -5.87 26.03
C PRO A 45 3.69 -5.67 25.48
N LEU A 46 2.71 -5.40 26.34
CA LEU A 46 1.35 -5.15 25.88
C LEU A 46 1.27 -3.86 25.06
N LEU A 47 1.89 -2.78 25.55
CA LEU A 47 1.88 -1.50 24.84
C LEU A 47 2.60 -1.63 23.49
N GLU A 48 3.68 -2.39 23.40
CA GLU A 48 4.38 -2.65 22.14
C GLU A 48 3.47 -3.39 21.15
N TRP A 49 2.76 -4.42 21.58
CA TRP A 49 1.82 -5.13 20.69
C TRP A 49 0.69 -4.23 20.22
N VAL A 50 0.13 -3.40 21.10
CA VAL A 50 -0.89 -2.40 20.74
C VAL A 50 -0.33 -1.41 19.72
N TYR A 51 0.88 -0.92 19.93
CA TYR A 51 1.55 0.00 19.01
C TYR A 51 1.77 -0.63 17.63
N ARG A 52 2.29 -1.86 17.56
CA ARG A 52 2.46 -2.59 16.30
C ARG A 52 1.13 -2.81 15.58
N ALA A 53 0.09 -3.20 16.30
CA ALA A 53 -1.25 -3.35 15.75
C ALA A 53 -1.78 -2.02 15.19
N LEU A 54 -1.58 -0.90 15.90
CA LEU A 54 -1.97 0.43 15.45
C LEU A 54 -1.24 0.84 14.15
N LEU A 55 0.06 0.57 14.04
CA LEU A 55 0.82 0.84 12.81
C LEU A 55 0.28 0.00 11.64
N LEU A 56 0.01 -1.29 11.85
CA LEU A 56 -0.57 -2.16 10.82
C LEU A 56 -1.96 -1.69 10.38
N VAL A 57 -2.81 -1.31 11.33
CA VAL A 57 -4.14 -0.75 11.04
C VAL A 57 -4.00 0.57 10.26
N THR A 58 -3.06 1.43 10.62
CA THR A 58 -2.80 2.67 9.90
C THR A 58 -2.41 2.41 8.45
N VAL A 59 -1.51 1.45 8.20
CA VAL A 59 -1.13 1.04 6.83
C VAL A 59 -2.34 0.49 6.08
N ALA A 60 -3.12 -0.39 6.70
CA ALA A 60 -4.29 -1.00 6.08
C ALA A 60 -5.36 0.05 5.73
N LEU A 61 -5.58 1.05 6.60
CA LEU A 61 -6.51 2.14 6.34
C LEU A 61 -5.99 3.11 5.29
N TYR A 62 -4.69 3.44 5.31
CA TYR A 62 -4.06 4.32 4.32
C TYR A 62 -4.25 3.83 2.89
N TYR A 63 -4.10 2.54 2.65
CA TYR A 63 -4.32 1.93 1.34
C TYR A 63 -5.79 1.51 1.14
N GLY A 64 -6.41 0.89 2.13
CA GLY A 64 -7.72 0.28 2.02
C GLY A 64 -8.85 1.27 1.77
N LEU A 65 -8.88 2.39 2.50
CA LEU A 65 -9.92 3.40 2.33
C LEU A 65 -9.95 3.99 0.91
N PRO A 66 -8.83 4.49 0.35
CA PRO A 66 -8.86 5.04 -1.00
C PRO A 66 -9.03 3.97 -2.09
N TRP A 67 -8.48 2.75 -1.91
CA TRP A 67 -8.66 1.67 -2.88
C TRP A 67 -10.11 1.22 -2.99
N THR A 68 -10.80 1.03 -1.85
CA THR A 68 -12.20 0.56 -1.84
C THR A 68 -13.19 1.64 -2.26
N ARG A 69 -12.87 2.92 -2.06
CA ARG A 69 -13.78 4.03 -2.39
C ARG A 69 -13.57 4.61 -3.78
N ARG A 70 -12.31 4.71 -4.23
CA ARG A 70 -11.94 5.41 -5.48
C ARG A 70 -11.01 4.60 -6.38
N GLY A 71 -10.44 3.52 -5.87
CA GLY A 71 -9.41 2.74 -6.55
C GLY A 71 -8.05 3.44 -6.64
N GLN A 72 -7.82 4.54 -5.91
CA GLN A 72 -6.63 5.36 -6.07
C GLN A 72 -6.16 5.93 -4.74
N THR A 73 -4.88 5.74 -4.42
CA THR A 73 -4.18 6.51 -3.39
C THR A 73 -3.77 7.89 -3.92
N LEU A 74 -3.23 8.76 -3.07
CA LEU A 74 -2.75 10.07 -3.50
C LEU A 74 -1.60 9.96 -4.50
N GLY A 75 -0.64 9.05 -4.27
CA GLY A 75 0.43 8.77 -5.22
C GLY A 75 -0.12 8.24 -6.53
N MET A 76 -1.11 7.36 -6.50
CA MET A 76 -1.75 6.84 -7.71
C MET A 76 -2.49 7.93 -8.50
N VAL A 77 -3.12 8.89 -7.84
CA VAL A 77 -3.75 10.05 -8.51
C VAL A 77 -2.72 10.87 -9.25
N ALA A 78 -1.57 11.18 -8.62
CA ALA A 78 -0.49 11.95 -9.25
C ALA A 78 0.06 11.28 -10.53
N TRP A 79 0.11 9.95 -10.54
CA TRP A 79 0.63 9.17 -11.67
C TRP A 79 -0.45 8.63 -12.61
N ARG A 80 -1.72 9.04 -12.43
CA ARG A 80 -2.88 8.61 -13.22
C ARG A 80 -3.08 7.10 -13.21
N LEU A 81 -2.95 6.50 -12.04
CA LEU A 81 -3.12 5.07 -11.81
C LEU A 81 -4.43 4.80 -11.10
N ARG A 82 -5.04 3.65 -11.39
CA ARG A 82 -6.22 3.15 -10.70
C ARG A 82 -6.07 1.67 -10.44
N LEU A 83 -6.42 1.25 -9.23
CA LEU A 83 -6.53 -0.13 -8.85
C LEU A 83 -7.96 -0.61 -9.14
N GLU A 84 -8.09 -1.72 -9.84
CA GLU A 84 -9.35 -2.38 -10.11
C GLU A 84 -9.20 -3.89 -9.99
N ARG A 85 -10.29 -4.58 -9.82
CA ARG A 85 -10.36 -6.04 -9.91
C ARG A 85 -10.31 -6.47 -11.38
N ALA A 86 -10.13 -7.78 -11.62
CA ALA A 86 -10.09 -8.33 -12.96
C ALA A 86 -11.39 -8.03 -13.77
N ASP A 87 -12.52 -7.92 -13.09
CA ASP A 87 -13.84 -7.57 -13.66
C ASP A 87 -14.05 -6.06 -13.87
N GLY A 88 -13.04 -5.22 -13.56
CA GLY A 88 -13.11 -3.75 -13.67
C GLY A 88 -13.80 -3.06 -12.49
N SER A 89 -14.31 -3.81 -11.51
CA SER A 89 -14.90 -3.23 -10.29
C SER A 89 -13.85 -2.70 -9.32
N LEU A 90 -14.27 -1.90 -8.34
CA LEU A 90 -13.38 -1.44 -7.27
C LEU A 90 -12.97 -2.61 -6.35
N PRO A 91 -11.74 -2.57 -5.80
CA PRO A 91 -11.33 -3.50 -4.76
C PRO A 91 -12.30 -3.48 -3.57
N ARG A 92 -12.48 -4.63 -2.94
CA ARG A 92 -13.26 -4.79 -1.71
C ARG A 92 -12.33 -4.89 -0.51
N TRP A 93 -12.84 -4.69 0.70
CA TRP A 93 -12.05 -4.79 1.92
C TRP A 93 -11.24 -6.09 2.06
N PRO A 94 -11.76 -7.29 1.70
CA PRO A 94 -10.95 -8.52 1.75
C PRO A 94 -9.77 -8.55 0.76
N ASP A 95 -9.79 -7.75 -0.29
CA ASP A 95 -8.71 -7.69 -1.28
C ASP A 95 -7.51 -6.89 -0.74
N VAL A 96 -7.74 -5.97 0.21
CA VAL A 96 -6.71 -5.09 0.79
C VAL A 96 -5.62 -5.89 1.51
N PRO A 97 -5.91 -6.71 2.54
CA PRO A 97 -4.88 -7.48 3.24
C PRO A 97 -4.20 -8.50 2.31
N LYS A 98 -4.94 -9.12 1.39
CA LYS A 98 -4.36 -10.02 0.39
C LYS A 98 -3.32 -9.31 -0.46
N ARG A 99 -3.64 -8.10 -0.94
CA ARG A 99 -2.74 -7.31 -1.76
C ARG A 99 -1.52 -6.83 -0.99
N LEU A 100 -1.70 -6.34 0.24
CA LEU A 100 -0.60 -5.89 1.10
C LEU A 100 0.36 -7.04 1.44
N ALA A 101 -0.18 -8.20 1.81
CA ALA A 101 0.62 -9.40 2.08
C ALA A 101 1.37 -9.87 0.81
N ALA A 102 0.68 -9.92 -0.33
CA ALA A 102 1.28 -10.31 -1.60
C ALA A 102 2.34 -9.29 -2.07
N ALA A 103 2.15 -8.00 -1.80
CA ALA A 103 3.16 -6.97 -2.09
C ALA A 103 4.41 -7.15 -1.22
N ALA A 104 4.25 -7.43 0.08
CA ALA A 104 5.36 -7.76 0.97
C ALA A 104 6.11 -9.00 0.49
N LEU A 105 5.40 -10.08 0.15
CA LEU A 105 5.99 -11.30 -0.43
C LEU A 105 6.73 -11.02 -1.76
N SER A 106 6.23 -10.10 -2.57
CA SER A 106 6.85 -9.71 -3.84
C SER A 106 8.18 -8.96 -3.65
N LEU A 107 8.41 -8.37 -2.48
CA LEU A 107 9.64 -7.66 -2.14
C LEU A 107 10.72 -8.60 -1.57
N LEU A 108 10.34 -9.68 -0.87
CA LEU A 108 11.27 -10.58 -0.20
C LEU A 108 12.38 -11.13 -1.11
N PRO A 109 12.12 -11.62 -2.34
CA PRO A 109 13.18 -12.05 -3.25
C PRO A 109 13.75 -10.86 -4.05
N ALA A 110 14.34 -9.87 -3.38
CA ALA A 110 14.92 -8.68 -4.02
C ALA A 110 13.97 -7.96 -5.00
N GLY A 111 12.67 -7.99 -4.73
CA GLY A 111 11.67 -7.34 -5.57
C GLY A 111 11.34 -8.10 -6.86
N LEU A 112 11.73 -9.36 -7.01
CA LEU A 112 11.46 -10.15 -8.23
C LEU A 112 9.99 -10.17 -8.60
N GLY A 113 9.08 -10.16 -7.61
CA GLY A 113 7.65 -10.11 -7.88
C GLY A 113 7.19 -8.82 -8.56
N TRP A 114 7.95 -7.72 -8.43
CA TRP A 114 7.74 -6.46 -9.15
C TRP A 114 8.38 -6.51 -10.53
N TRP A 115 9.59 -7.04 -10.64
CA TRP A 115 10.30 -7.18 -11.92
C TRP A 115 9.60 -8.15 -12.85
N TRP A 116 8.85 -9.14 -12.30
CA TRP A 116 8.08 -10.10 -13.09
C TRP A 116 7.18 -9.45 -14.13
N MET A 117 6.61 -8.28 -13.83
CA MET A 117 5.76 -7.57 -14.79
C MET A 117 6.46 -7.14 -16.10
N LEU A 118 7.79 -7.17 -16.15
CA LEU A 118 8.55 -6.84 -17.37
C LEU A 118 8.54 -7.98 -18.39
N VAL A 119 8.41 -9.21 -17.92
CA VAL A 119 8.36 -10.42 -18.73
C VAL A 119 6.95 -11.00 -18.88
N ASP A 120 6.03 -10.55 -18.03
CA ASP A 120 4.64 -10.99 -18.06
C ASP A 120 3.87 -10.38 -19.23
N PRO A 121 3.18 -11.19 -20.07
CA PRO A 121 2.42 -10.69 -21.23
C PRO A 121 1.32 -9.67 -20.85
N GLU A 122 0.72 -9.83 -19.68
CA GLU A 122 -0.33 -8.94 -19.16
C GLU A 122 0.24 -7.78 -18.33
N ARG A 123 1.57 -7.74 -18.13
CA ARG A 123 2.28 -6.77 -17.30
C ARG A 123 1.75 -6.71 -15.88
N LEU A 124 1.44 -7.87 -15.31
CA LEU A 124 0.99 -8.03 -13.93
C LEU A 124 2.16 -8.42 -13.03
N ALA A 125 2.28 -7.75 -11.88
CA ALA A 125 3.19 -8.16 -10.82
C ALA A 125 2.58 -9.36 -10.03
N TRP A 126 3.38 -10.04 -9.22
CA TRP A 126 2.88 -11.17 -8.41
C TRP A 126 1.73 -10.75 -7.50
N HIS A 127 1.84 -9.60 -6.86
CA HIS A 127 0.77 -9.10 -5.99
C HIS A 127 -0.52 -8.73 -6.74
N ASP A 128 -0.44 -8.39 -8.03
CA ASP A 128 -1.62 -8.18 -8.87
C ASP A 128 -2.35 -9.52 -9.09
N ARG A 129 -1.60 -10.58 -9.46
CA ARG A 129 -2.16 -11.92 -9.68
C ARG A 129 -2.72 -12.55 -8.41
N LEU A 130 -1.95 -12.50 -7.30
CA LEU A 130 -2.33 -13.11 -6.03
C LEU A 130 -3.55 -12.43 -5.38
N SER A 131 -3.72 -11.13 -5.59
CA SER A 131 -4.87 -10.40 -5.05
C SER A 131 -6.08 -10.35 -5.99
N GLY A 132 -5.95 -10.81 -7.25
CA GLY A 132 -6.99 -10.68 -8.27
C GLY A 132 -7.30 -9.24 -8.66
N THR A 133 -6.32 -8.34 -8.50
CA THR A 133 -6.45 -6.91 -8.81
C THR A 133 -5.36 -6.49 -9.80
N ARG A 134 -5.56 -5.37 -10.49
CA ARG A 134 -4.58 -4.84 -11.45
C ARG A 134 -4.54 -3.32 -11.39
N ILE A 135 -3.38 -2.74 -11.73
CA ILE A 135 -3.22 -1.29 -11.84
C ILE A 135 -3.32 -0.88 -13.30
N VAL A 136 -4.29 -0.03 -13.59
CA VAL A 136 -4.56 0.49 -14.94
C VAL A 136 -4.31 1.99 -15.02
N LEU A 137 -4.15 2.51 -16.23
CA LEU A 137 -4.07 3.95 -16.49
C LEU A 137 -5.47 4.54 -16.53
N THR A 138 -5.69 5.64 -15.79
CA THR A 138 -6.90 6.44 -15.95
C THR A 138 -6.79 7.33 -17.19
N PRO A 139 -7.88 7.51 -17.95
CA PRO A 139 -7.89 8.44 -19.08
C PRO A 139 -7.58 9.87 -18.60
N PRO A 140 -7.04 10.74 -19.47
CA PRO A 140 -6.92 12.16 -19.18
C PRO A 140 -8.29 12.70 -18.75
N ARG A 141 -8.36 13.47 -17.67
CA ARG A 141 -9.58 14.26 -17.43
C ARG A 141 -9.74 15.18 -18.63
N GLY A 142 -10.79 14.99 -19.40
CA GLY A 142 -11.14 15.89 -20.49
C GLY A 142 -11.21 17.32 -19.95
N ARG A 143 -10.63 18.24 -20.71
CA ARG A 143 -10.80 19.67 -20.50
C ARG A 143 -12.23 20.03 -20.80
#